data_02d583d059aaf7553ef750ab53cd6695
#
_entry.id   02d583d059aaf7553ef750ab53cd6695
#
_cell.length_a   1.000
_cell.length_b   1.000
_cell.length_c   1.000
_cell.angle_alpha   90.00
_cell.angle_beta   90.00
_cell.angle_gamma   90.00
#
_symmetry.space_group_name_H-M   'P 1'
#
loop_
_entity.id
_entity.type
_entity.pdbx_description
1 polymer ?
#
loop_
_entity_poly.entity_id
_entity_poly.type
_entity_poly.pdbx_seq_one_letter_code
_entity_poly.pdbx_strand_id
1 'polypeptide(L)'
;MEAASARRKRRLAGLVLLASVALVTLLLTAFGSGGSTPVQTAAPAPAKRLLPASPPQPQVVSLQGSLRLLLPVSRDRVTAIGYHASGNGALALEPVGRRVNQGLVGRVARSLFGGGSSGLRYYVLGGSAGPATASLDVGAAPGTDVYAPVDGTVVGITPYVLAGRHYGARIDVQPSGSPSIVVSLTHLRPDPSLTLGSTVSATSSKLGTILDFAKVERQALARVTQDAGNHVAIEVHPAATLTP
;
A
#
# COMPACT_ATOMS: atom_id res chain seq x y z
N MET A 1 -14.82 -31.03 -59.83
CA MET A 1 -14.32 -31.01 -58.45
C MET A 1 -13.92 -29.61 -57.94
N GLU A 2 -13.70 -28.62 -58.78
CA GLU A 2 -13.27 -27.25 -58.36
C GLU A 2 -14.34 -26.40 -57.69
N ALA A 3 -15.60 -26.54 -58.04
CA ALA A 3 -16.69 -25.70 -57.46
C ALA A 3 -16.95 -25.94 -55.96
N ALA A 4 -16.64 -27.15 -55.44
CA ALA A 4 -16.84 -27.50 -54.04
C ALA A 4 -15.71 -26.90 -53.13
N SER A 5 -14.47 -26.82 -53.66
CA SER A 5 -13.33 -26.22 -52.95
C SER A 5 -13.48 -24.69 -52.83
N ALA A 6 -13.99 -24.05 -53.84
CA ALA A 6 -14.24 -22.59 -53.82
C ALA A 6 -15.31 -22.18 -52.80
N ARG A 7 -16.38 -22.96 -52.64
CA ARG A 7 -17.42 -22.73 -51.64
C ARG A 7 -16.89 -22.92 -50.19
N ARG A 8 -16.01 -23.92 -50.00
CA ARG A 8 -15.40 -24.18 -48.70
C ARG A 8 -14.44 -23.07 -48.30
N LYS A 9 -13.61 -22.57 -49.23
CA LYS A 9 -12.73 -21.41 -49.02
C LYS A 9 -13.48 -20.11 -48.66
N ARG A 10 -14.61 -19.84 -49.38
CA ARG A 10 -15.45 -18.69 -49.09
C ARG A 10 -16.11 -18.78 -47.70
N ARG A 11 -16.55 -19.96 -47.25
CA ARG A 11 -17.11 -20.18 -45.91
C ARG A 11 -16.06 -20.00 -44.81
N LEU A 12 -14.85 -20.51 -45.02
CA LEU A 12 -13.72 -20.32 -44.10
C LEU A 12 -13.31 -18.85 -44.00
N ALA A 13 -13.24 -18.14 -45.13
CA ALA A 13 -12.93 -16.71 -45.14
C ALA A 13 -14.03 -15.87 -44.41
N GLY A 14 -15.29 -16.23 -44.55
CA GLY A 14 -16.40 -15.60 -43.84
C GLY A 14 -16.34 -15.86 -42.34
N LEU A 15 -16.00 -17.06 -41.90
CA LEU A 15 -15.80 -17.39 -40.46
C LEU A 15 -14.62 -16.67 -39.87
N VAL A 16 -13.51 -16.53 -40.55
CA VAL A 16 -12.32 -15.80 -40.12
C VAL A 16 -12.65 -14.31 -39.99
N LEU A 17 -13.39 -13.74 -40.96
CA LEU A 17 -13.81 -12.36 -40.91
C LEU A 17 -14.76 -12.08 -39.74
N LEU A 18 -15.73 -12.96 -39.50
CA LEU A 18 -16.64 -12.87 -38.34
C LEU A 18 -15.89 -12.98 -37.01
N ALA A 19 -14.95 -13.90 -36.90
CA ALA A 19 -14.12 -14.05 -35.71
C ALA A 19 -13.23 -12.83 -35.47
N SER A 20 -12.69 -12.22 -36.55
CA SER A 20 -11.88 -11.01 -36.45
C SER A 20 -12.72 -9.80 -36.02
N VAL A 21 -13.93 -9.64 -36.57
CA VAL A 21 -14.84 -8.57 -36.18
C VAL A 21 -15.30 -8.75 -34.72
N ALA A 22 -15.63 -9.96 -34.30
CA ALA A 22 -15.97 -10.26 -32.92
C ALA A 22 -14.81 -9.99 -31.96
N LEU A 23 -13.57 -10.30 -32.36
CA LEU A 23 -12.37 -10.03 -31.56
C LEU A 23 -12.12 -8.52 -31.46
N VAL A 24 -12.27 -7.78 -32.54
CA VAL A 24 -12.09 -6.32 -32.58
C VAL A 24 -13.19 -5.62 -31.76
N THR A 25 -14.45 -6.05 -31.85
CA THR A 25 -15.53 -5.50 -31.04
C THR A 25 -15.32 -5.82 -29.55
N LEU A 26 -14.85 -7.01 -29.22
CA LEU A 26 -14.52 -7.40 -27.83
C LEU A 26 -13.35 -6.60 -27.30
N LEU A 27 -12.33 -6.31 -28.12
CA LEU A 27 -11.23 -5.42 -27.76
C LEU A 27 -11.71 -3.96 -27.61
N LEU A 28 -12.52 -3.46 -28.52
CA LEU A 28 -13.04 -2.07 -28.42
C LEU A 28 -13.98 -1.88 -27.24
N THR A 29 -14.82 -2.86 -26.90
CA THR A 29 -15.65 -2.81 -25.69
C THR A 29 -14.83 -2.96 -24.41
N ALA A 30 -13.73 -3.73 -24.43
CA ALA A 30 -12.80 -3.83 -23.32
C ALA A 30 -12.01 -2.52 -23.08
N PHE A 31 -11.79 -1.72 -24.12
CA PHE A 31 -11.06 -0.44 -24.04
C PHE A 31 -11.98 0.80 -24.09
N GLY A 32 -13.23 0.66 -24.55
CA GLY A 32 -14.12 1.78 -24.83
C GLY A 32 -15.11 2.17 -23.73
N SER A 33 -15.27 1.40 -22.67
CA SER A 33 -16.21 1.73 -21.57
C SER A 33 -15.52 1.91 -20.22
N GLY A 34 -14.31 2.40 -20.25
CA GLY A 34 -13.56 2.79 -19.06
C GLY A 34 -13.65 4.27 -18.75
N GLY A 35 -14.78 4.90 -18.99
CA GLY A 35 -15.17 6.14 -18.31
C GLY A 35 -15.51 5.80 -16.86
N SER A 36 -14.53 5.30 -16.06
CA SER A 36 -14.58 5.49 -14.62
C SER A 36 -14.47 7.00 -14.43
N THR A 37 -15.62 7.67 -14.27
CA THR A 37 -15.63 8.89 -13.47
C THR A 37 -14.77 8.59 -12.28
N PRO A 38 -13.66 9.35 -12.03
CA PRO A 38 -12.95 9.21 -10.77
C PRO A 38 -14.04 9.39 -9.72
N VAL A 39 -14.26 8.39 -8.89
CA VAL A 39 -14.97 8.64 -7.64
C VAL A 39 -14.05 9.65 -6.97
N GLN A 40 -14.41 10.93 -7.12
CA GLN A 40 -13.88 11.99 -6.31
C GLN A 40 -14.22 11.55 -4.90
N THR A 41 -13.26 10.88 -4.25
CA THR A 41 -13.23 10.85 -2.81
C THR A 41 -13.06 12.32 -2.45
N ALA A 42 -14.19 12.98 -2.20
CA ALA A 42 -14.23 14.39 -1.87
C ALA A 42 -13.15 14.59 -0.81
N ALA A 43 -12.19 15.49 -1.09
CA ALA A 43 -11.20 15.84 -0.10
C ALA A 43 -11.96 16.16 1.19
N PRO A 44 -11.61 15.57 2.34
CA PRO A 44 -12.36 15.78 3.57
C PRO A 44 -12.51 17.26 3.79
N ALA A 45 -13.74 17.68 4.13
CA ALA A 45 -14.06 19.09 4.35
C ALA A 45 -13.02 19.74 5.27
N PRO A 46 -12.60 20.98 5.04
CA PRO A 46 -11.52 21.63 5.78
C PRO A 46 -11.66 21.50 7.31
N ALA A 47 -12.88 21.54 7.83
CA ALA A 47 -13.17 21.36 9.26
C ALA A 47 -12.76 19.99 9.82
N LYS A 48 -12.86 18.90 9.04
CA LYS A 48 -12.40 17.56 9.46
C LYS A 48 -10.87 17.44 9.53
N ARG A 49 -10.14 18.32 8.84
CA ARG A 49 -8.67 18.35 8.91
C ARG A 49 -8.15 19.03 10.16
N LEU A 50 -8.95 19.90 10.78
CA LEU A 50 -8.57 20.67 11.97
C LEU A 50 -8.82 19.92 13.29
N LEU A 51 -9.67 18.88 13.27
CA LEU A 51 -9.91 18.06 14.44
C LEU A 51 -8.82 16.98 14.57
N PRO A 52 -8.34 16.70 15.81
CA PRO A 52 -7.48 15.55 16.05
C PRO A 52 -8.14 14.29 15.48
N ALA A 53 -7.39 13.47 14.77
CA ALA A 53 -7.92 12.20 14.28
C ALA A 53 -8.18 11.28 15.48
N SER A 54 -9.36 10.67 15.53
CA SER A 54 -9.60 9.59 16.49
C SER A 54 -8.66 8.43 16.25
N PRO A 55 -8.30 7.66 17.29
CA PRO A 55 -7.52 6.44 17.11
C PRO A 55 -8.12 5.55 16.03
N PRO A 56 -7.30 4.86 15.22
CA PRO A 56 -7.80 4.01 14.15
C PRO A 56 -8.59 2.82 14.71
N GLN A 57 -9.64 2.44 14.01
CA GLN A 57 -10.31 1.16 14.28
C GLN A 57 -9.38 0.00 13.89
N PRO A 58 -9.33 -1.09 14.67
CA PRO A 58 -8.48 -2.24 14.37
C PRO A 58 -8.80 -2.81 12.98
N GLN A 59 -7.87 -2.66 12.05
CA GLN A 59 -7.99 -3.18 10.69
C GLN A 59 -6.64 -3.72 10.23
N VAL A 60 -6.59 -5.03 9.94
CA VAL A 60 -5.37 -5.66 9.41
C VAL A 60 -5.11 -5.16 8.01
N VAL A 61 -3.91 -4.65 7.78
CA VAL A 61 -3.43 -4.18 6.46
C VAL A 61 -2.41 -5.12 5.86
N SER A 62 -1.66 -5.84 6.71
CA SER A 62 -0.64 -6.77 6.25
C SER A 62 -0.39 -7.89 7.27
N LEU A 63 0.21 -8.98 6.79
CA LEU A 63 0.70 -10.09 7.62
C LEU A 63 2.20 -10.28 7.39
N GLN A 64 2.90 -10.76 8.42
CA GLN A 64 4.23 -11.30 8.32
C GLN A 64 4.30 -12.56 9.19
N GLY A 65 4.17 -13.74 8.57
CA GLY A 65 3.92 -14.98 9.28
C GLY A 65 2.65 -14.90 10.13
N SER A 66 2.76 -15.09 11.45
CA SER A 66 1.64 -14.95 12.39
C SER A 66 1.38 -13.50 12.84
N LEU A 67 2.31 -12.58 12.60
CA LEU A 67 2.18 -11.18 12.98
C LEU A 67 1.14 -10.48 12.10
N ARG A 68 0.20 -9.78 12.73
CA ARG A 68 -0.79 -8.92 12.06
C ARG A 68 -0.39 -7.47 12.24
N LEU A 69 -0.17 -6.77 11.15
CA LEU A 69 0.03 -5.32 11.16
C LEU A 69 -1.32 -4.63 10.99
N LEU A 70 -1.68 -3.81 11.98
CA LEU A 70 -2.90 -3.02 11.95
C LEU A 70 -2.66 -1.66 11.30
N LEU A 71 -3.71 -1.07 10.75
CA LEU A 71 -3.66 0.25 10.13
C LEU A 71 -3.25 1.29 11.17
N PRO A 72 -2.12 2.00 10.99
CA PRO A 72 -1.59 2.92 12.00
C PRO A 72 -2.22 4.32 11.95
N VAL A 73 -3.07 4.56 10.96
CA VAL A 73 -3.72 5.86 10.71
C VAL A 73 -5.23 5.65 10.63
N SER A 74 -6.01 6.60 11.13
CA SER A 74 -7.47 6.58 10.97
C SER A 74 -7.86 6.42 9.51
N ARG A 75 -8.77 5.49 9.23
CA ARG A 75 -9.15 5.10 7.85
C ARG A 75 -9.63 6.27 6.99
N ASP A 76 -10.32 7.22 7.58
CA ASP A 76 -10.82 8.44 6.92
C ASP A 76 -9.70 9.41 6.53
N ARG A 77 -8.49 9.23 7.04
CA ARG A 77 -7.30 10.02 6.75
C ARG A 77 -6.37 9.35 5.74
N VAL A 78 -6.57 8.06 5.47
CA VAL A 78 -5.73 7.31 4.51
C VAL A 78 -5.99 7.79 3.10
N THR A 79 -4.94 8.24 2.40
CA THR A 79 -5.01 8.66 0.98
C THR A 79 -4.71 7.51 0.03
N ALA A 80 -3.75 6.64 0.37
CA ALA A 80 -3.46 5.39 -0.34
C ALA A 80 -2.69 4.43 0.56
N ILE A 81 -2.65 3.16 0.16
CA ILE A 81 -1.78 2.14 0.73
C ILE A 81 -0.90 1.61 -0.40
N GLY A 82 0.41 1.67 -0.22
CA GLY A 82 1.41 1.19 -1.16
C GLY A 82 2.30 0.12 -0.57
N TYR A 83 2.82 -0.75 -1.41
CA TYR A 83 3.91 -1.66 -1.07
C TYR A 83 5.02 -1.51 -2.09
N HIS A 84 6.26 -1.56 -1.64
CA HIS A 84 7.41 -1.51 -2.53
C HIS A 84 8.56 -2.37 -2.03
N ALA A 85 9.53 -2.63 -2.92
CA ALA A 85 10.75 -3.31 -2.54
C ALA A 85 11.64 -2.38 -1.70
N SER A 86 12.31 -2.96 -0.69
CA SER A 86 13.29 -2.30 0.14
C SER A 86 14.57 -3.13 0.17
N GLY A 87 15.70 -2.49 -0.11
CA GLY A 87 17.01 -3.15 -0.20
C GLY A 87 17.74 -3.32 1.13
N ASN A 88 17.09 -3.04 2.27
CA ASN A 88 17.71 -2.98 3.61
C ASN A 88 17.52 -4.26 4.44
N GLY A 89 17.13 -5.39 3.81
CA GLY A 89 16.92 -6.66 4.50
C GLY A 89 15.57 -6.82 5.18
N ALA A 90 14.61 -5.94 4.89
CA ALA A 90 13.25 -6.08 5.37
C ALA A 90 12.57 -7.34 4.80
N LEU A 91 11.75 -7.97 5.63
CA LEU A 91 11.02 -9.18 5.31
C LEU A 91 9.84 -8.88 4.37
N ALA A 92 9.47 -9.85 3.52
CA ALA A 92 8.28 -9.74 2.69
C ALA A 92 7.02 -9.69 3.55
N LEU A 93 6.15 -8.74 3.27
CA LEU A 93 4.84 -8.62 3.86
C LEU A 93 3.78 -9.25 2.95
N GLU A 94 2.74 -9.80 3.53
CA GLU A 94 1.56 -10.32 2.82
C GLU A 94 0.44 -9.27 2.88
N PRO A 95 0.17 -8.53 1.78
CA PRO A 95 -0.84 -7.50 1.75
C PRO A 95 -2.25 -8.03 1.98
N VAL A 96 -3.02 -7.40 2.86
CA VAL A 96 -4.43 -7.71 3.09
C VAL A 96 -5.30 -6.70 2.35
N GLY A 97 -6.15 -7.19 1.44
CA GLY A 97 -7.04 -6.34 0.64
C GLY A 97 -6.97 -6.61 -0.85
N ARG A 98 -7.39 -5.62 -1.66
CA ARG A 98 -7.42 -5.72 -3.11
C ARG A 98 -6.31 -4.91 -3.77
N ARG A 99 -5.44 -5.58 -4.51
CA ARG A 99 -4.45 -4.92 -5.36
C ARG A 99 -5.14 -4.18 -6.52
N VAL A 100 -4.84 -2.90 -6.70
CA VAL A 100 -5.45 -2.04 -7.73
C VAL A 100 -4.72 -2.14 -9.06
N ASN A 101 -3.39 -2.04 -9.05
CA ASN A 101 -2.54 -2.01 -10.25
C ASN A 101 -2.16 -3.42 -10.74
N GLN A 102 -3.16 -4.26 -10.99
CA GLN A 102 -2.95 -5.56 -11.64
C GLN A 102 -3.02 -5.41 -13.16
N GLY A 103 -2.17 -6.16 -13.89
CA GLY A 103 -2.25 -6.28 -15.34
C GLY A 103 -3.60 -6.88 -15.80
N LEU A 104 -3.87 -6.78 -17.11
CA LEU A 104 -5.14 -7.23 -17.72
C LEU A 104 -5.48 -8.69 -17.37
N VAL A 105 -4.48 -9.60 -17.38
CA VAL A 105 -4.68 -11.02 -17.05
C VAL A 105 -5.19 -11.21 -15.61
N GLY A 106 -4.65 -10.48 -14.64
CA GLY A 106 -5.11 -10.56 -13.25
C GLY A 106 -6.52 -9.99 -13.05
N ARG A 107 -6.95 -9.01 -13.86
CA ARG A 107 -8.32 -8.48 -13.84
C ARG A 107 -9.33 -9.50 -14.36
N VAL A 108 -9.01 -10.16 -15.48
CA VAL A 108 -9.87 -11.18 -16.10
C VAL A 108 -10.01 -12.39 -15.19
N ALA A 109 -8.90 -12.92 -14.66
CA ALA A 109 -8.95 -14.06 -13.74
C ALA A 109 -9.83 -13.78 -12.51
N ARG A 110 -9.75 -12.56 -11.95
CA ARG A 110 -10.57 -12.17 -10.81
C ARG A 110 -12.04 -11.95 -11.14
N SER A 111 -12.35 -11.43 -12.35
CA SER A 111 -13.74 -11.29 -12.81
C SER A 111 -14.45 -12.64 -12.90
N LEU A 112 -13.69 -13.70 -13.15
CA LEU A 112 -14.23 -15.06 -13.28
C LEU A 112 -14.29 -15.83 -11.95
N PHE A 113 -13.36 -15.56 -11.01
CA PHE A 113 -13.17 -16.38 -9.81
C PHE A 113 -13.17 -15.58 -8.49
N GLY A 114 -13.27 -14.25 -8.52
CA GLY A 114 -13.11 -13.38 -7.36
C GLY A 114 -14.43 -12.91 -6.77
N GLY A 115 -14.77 -13.37 -5.56
CA GLY A 115 -15.81 -12.77 -4.73
C GLY A 115 -15.45 -11.34 -4.32
N GLY A 116 -16.43 -10.42 -4.35
CA GLY A 116 -16.23 -9.02 -3.97
C GLY A 116 -15.88 -8.87 -2.50
N SER A 117 -14.63 -8.60 -2.16
CA SER A 117 -14.25 -8.14 -0.83
C SER A 117 -14.33 -6.61 -0.78
N SER A 118 -15.17 -6.08 0.10
CA SER A 118 -15.26 -4.66 0.48
C SER A 118 -14.05 -4.19 1.31
N GLY A 119 -12.87 -4.77 1.05
CA GLY A 119 -11.65 -4.55 1.81
C GLY A 119 -10.85 -3.32 1.39
N LEU A 120 -9.74 -3.09 2.08
CA LEU A 120 -8.74 -2.09 1.75
C LEU A 120 -8.22 -2.29 0.31
N ARG A 121 -7.88 -1.18 -0.33
CA ARG A 121 -7.26 -1.17 -1.67
C ARG A 121 -5.79 -0.81 -1.51
N TYR A 122 -4.91 -1.54 -2.19
CA TYR A 122 -3.49 -1.26 -2.16
C TYR A 122 -2.86 -1.29 -3.55
N TYR A 123 -1.71 -0.64 -3.67
CA TYR A 123 -0.88 -0.58 -4.86
C TYR A 123 0.44 -1.31 -4.58
N VAL A 124 1.00 -1.99 -5.59
CA VAL A 124 2.40 -2.41 -5.55
C VAL A 124 3.17 -1.43 -6.42
N LEU A 125 4.04 -0.67 -5.77
CA LEU A 125 4.88 0.35 -6.39
C LEU A 125 6.20 -0.29 -6.84
N GLY A 126 6.87 0.31 -7.79
CA GLY A 126 8.20 -0.15 -8.19
C GLY A 126 9.22 0.07 -7.07
N GLY A 127 10.23 -0.78 -7.02
CA GLY A 127 11.36 -0.67 -6.10
C GLY A 127 12.61 -1.27 -6.71
N SER A 128 13.77 -1.04 -6.12
CA SER A 128 15.07 -1.39 -6.71
C SER A 128 15.51 -2.81 -6.36
N ALA A 129 15.43 -3.24 -5.13
CA ALA A 129 15.96 -4.51 -4.66
C ALA A 129 15.08 -5.09 -3.53
N GLY A 130 15.18 -6.40 -3.30
CA GLY A 130 14.44 -7.10 -2.25
C GLY A 130 13.02 -7.51 -2.67
N PRO A 131 12.25 -8.06 -1.72
CA PRO A 131 10.86 -8.46 -1.95
C PRO A 131 9.98 -7.26 -2.32
N ALA A 132 9.10 -7.42 -3.30
CA ALA A 132 8.23 -6.36 -3.83
C ALA A 132 7.24 -5.77 -2.79
N THR A 133 7.13 -6.41 -1.64
CA THR A 133 6.26 -6.02 -0.53
C THR A 133 7.01 -5.85 0.79
N ALA A 134 8.31 -5.53 0.72
CA ALA A 134 9.16 -5.42 1.92
C ALA A 134 8.82 -4.18 2.75
N SER A 135 8.33 -3.11 2.14
CA SER A 135 7.87 -1.89 2.82
C SER A 135 6.39 -1.65 2.55
N LEU A 136 5.67 -1.24 3.57
CA LEU A 136 4.27 -0.81 3.54
C LEU A 136 4.20 0.70 3.80
N ASP A 137 3.70 1.44 2.81
CA ASP A 137 3.47 2.87 2.90
C ASP A 137 1.99 3.16 3.15
N VAL A 138 1.68 3.81 4.26
CA VAL A 138 0.32 4.28 4.56
C VAL A 138 0.27 5.80 4.40
N GLY A 139 -0.31 6.23 3.29
CA GLY A 139 -0.40 7.65 2.90
C GLY A 139 -1.43 8.40 3.72
N ALA A 140 -1.04 9.57 4.21
CA ALA A 140 -1.93 10.56 4.81
C ALA A 140 -1.28 11.96 4.81
N ALA A 141 -2.08 12.98 5.10
CA ALA A 141 -1.59 14.36 5.15
C ALA A 141 -0.52 14.55 6.26
N PRO A 142 0.47 15.45 6.08
CA PRO A 142 1.41 15.83 7.11
C PRO A 142 0.69 16.27 8.40
N GLY A 143 1.25 15.91 9.55
CA GLY A 143 0.67 16.18 10.86
C GLY A 143 -0.43 15.19 11.28
N THR A 144 -0.80 14.21 10.44
CA THR A 144 -1.72 13.14 10.82
C THR A 144 -1.09 12.25 11.89
N ASP A 145 -1.86 11.94 12.94
CA ASP A 145 -1.43 11.05 14.02
C ASP A 145 -1.20 9.63 13.52
N VAL A 146 -0.10 9.04 13.98
CA VAL A 146 0.29 7.66 13.70
C VAL A 146 0.32 6.87 15.00
N TYR A 147 -0.35 5.74 14.99
CA TYR A 147 -0.49 4.83 16.12
C TYR A 147 0.29 3.54 15.92
N ALA A 148 0.57 2.83 16.99
CA ALA A 148 1.26 1.56 16.94
C ALA A 148 0.49 0.55 16.06
N PRO A 149 1.13 -0.10 15.08
CA PRO A 149 0.49 -1.12 14.26
C PRO A 149 0.43 -2.49 14.93
N VAL A 150 1.13 -2.66 16.05
CA VAL A 150 1.23 -3.90 16.85
C VAL A 150 1.29 -3.59 18.34
N ASP A 151 0.90 -4.55 19.16
CA ASP A 151 1.22 -4.52 20.59
C ASP A 151 2.68 -4.87 20.78
N GLY A 152 3.40 -4.12 21.64
CA GLY A 152 4.82 -4.37 21.82
C GLY A 152 5.51 -3.36 22.71
N THR A 153 6.84 -3.34 22.60
CA THR A 153 7.72 -2.42 23.34
C THR A 153 8.58 -1.64 22.36
N VAL A 154 8.73 -0.35 22.57
CA VAL A 154 9.66 0.50 21.82
C VAL A 154 11.09 0.12 22.18
N VAL A 155 11.83 -0.44 21.23
CA VAL A 155 13.22 -0.90 21.40
C VAL A 155 14.23 0.03 20.74
N GLY A 156 13.77 1.00 19.93
CA GLY A 156 14.63 1.98 19.28
C GLY A 156 13.87 3.26 18.93
N ILE A 157 14.51 4.41 19.12
CA ILE A 157 14.10 5.70 18.57
C ILE A 157 15.38 6.35 18.07
N THR A 158 15.63 6.26 16.76
CA THR A 158 16.85 6.77 16.14
C THR A 158 16.55 7.86 15.13
N PRO A 159 17.41 8.88 15.00
CA PRO A 159 17.22 9.90 13.97
C PRO A 159 17.17 9.26 12.59
N TYR A 160 16.17 9.64 11.77
CA TYR A 160 16.13 9.28 10.37
C TYR A 160 16.97 10.27 9.58
N VAL A 161 18.06 9.78 8.96
CA VAL A 161 19.03 10.62 8.27
C VAL A 161 18.99 10.34 6.78
N LEU A 162 18.82 11.38 5.96
CA LEU A 162 18.90 11.32 4.51
C LEU A 162 19.89 12.41 4.03
N ALA A 163 20.86 12.00 3.21
CA ALA A 163 21.91 12.91 2.71
C ALA A 163 22.57 13.77 3.81
N GLY A 164 22.84 13.18 4.99
CA GLY A 164 23.48 13.84 6.13
C GLY A 164 22.57 14.78 6.93
N ARG A 165 21.28 14.86 6.62
CA ARG A 165 20.29 15.70 7.33
C ARG A 165 19.28 14.85 8.08
N HIS A 166 18.83 15.34 9.24
CA HIS A 166 17.83 14.68 10.06
C HIS A 166 16.42 15.01 9.60
N TYR A 167 15.60 13.98 9.38
CA TYR A 167 14.21 14.09 8.95
C TYR A 167 13.31 13.23 9.82
N GLY A 168 13.10 13.66 11.08
CA GLY A 168 12.32 12.92 12.05
C GLY A 168 13.08 11.72 12.62
N ALA A 169 12.36 10.63 12.90
CA ALA A 169 12.95 9.45 13.49
C ALA A 169 12.43 8.15 12.87
N ARG A 170 13.23 7.11 13.02
CA ARG A 170 12.83 5.72 12.94
C ARG A 170 12.46 5.26 14.34
N ILE A 171 11.29 4.66 14.46
CA ILE A 171 10.77 4.07 15.70
C ILE A 171 10.70 2.56 15.49
N ASP A 172 11.38 1.82 16.34
CA ASP A 172 11.45 0.37 16.32
C ASP A 172 10.61 -0.21 17.45
N VAL A 173 9.62 -1.02 17.12
CA VAL A 173 8.73 -1.69 18.06
C VAL A 173 8.95 -3.19 17.97
N GLN A 174 9.31 -3.83 19.10
CA GLN A 174 9.37 -5.29 19.20
C GLN A 174 8.00 -5.83 19.58
N PRO A 175 7.33 -6.61 18.71
CA PRO A 175 6.01 -7.14 19.00
C PRO A 175 6.03 -8.13 20.16
N SER A 176 5.07 -8.03 21.09
CA SER A 176 4.98 -8.93 22.25
C SER A 176 4.77 -10.40 21.84
N GLY A 177 4.04 -10.66 20.74
CA GLY A 177 3.78 -12.01 20.23
C GLY A 177 4.85 -12.56 19.28
N SER A 178 5.90 -11.78 18.93
CA SER A 178 6.91 -12.17 17.94
C SER A 178 8.24 -11.48 18.25
N PRO A 179 8.94 -11.84 19.34
CA PRO A 179 10.13 -11.13 19.81
C PRO A 179 11.36 -11.30 18.90
N SER A 180 11.33 -12.22 17.96
CA SER A 180 12.40 -12.44 16.97
C SER A 180 12.42 -11.43 15.82
N ILE A 181 11.43 -10.54 15.76
CA ILE A 181 11.31 -9.52 14.73
C ILE A 181 11.05 -8.14 15.35
N VAL A 182 11.28 -7.11 14.56
CA VAL A 182 11.03 -5.70 14.92
C VAL A 182 10.25 -5.02 13.80
N VAL A 183 9.27 -4.24 14.17
CA VAL A 183 8.49 -3.38 13.27
C VAL A 183 9.07 -1.98 13.33
N SER A 184 9.63 -1.52 12.22
CA SER A 184 10.26 -0.20 12.08
C SER A 184 9.31 0.76 11.37
N LEU A 185 9.10 1.94 11.95
CA LEU A 185 8.30 3.00 11.34
C LEU A 185 9.20 4.21 11.07
N THR A 186 9.10 4.77 9.86
CA THR A 186 9.86 5.96 9.44
C THR A 186 8.95 7.06 8.91
N HIS A 187 9.52 8.21 8.54
CA HIS A 187 8.82 9.43 8.08
C HIS A 187 7.92 10.06 9.15
N LEU A 188 8.33 9.91 10.41
CA LEU A 188 7.58 10.39 11.57
C LEU A 188 8.34 11.44 12.35
N ARG A 189 7.59 12.40 12.90
CA ARG A 189 8.00 13.15 14.09
C ARG A 189 7.51 12.37 15.31
N PRO A 190 8.40 11.87 16.16
CA PRO A 190 8.01 11.09 17.34
C PRO A 190 7.11 11.92 18.28
N ASP A 191 6.20 11.23 18.96
CA ASP A 191 5.47 11.82 20.07
C ASP A 191 6.45 12.12 21.21
N PRO A 192 6.41 13.32 21.82
CA PRO A 192 7.35 13.69 22.88
C PRO A 192 7.27 12.81 24.14
N SER A 193 6.16 12.13 24.36
CA SER A 193 5.98 11.20 25.47
C SER A 193 6.56 9.81 25.22
N LEU A 194 6.92 9.51 23.96
CA LEU A 194 7.44 8.19 23.60
C LEU A 194 8.92 8.07 23.98
N THR A 195 9.24 7.03 24.71
CA THR A 195 10.60 6.76 25.17
C THR A 195 10.99 5.30 24.87
N LEU A 196 12.28 5.03 24.87
CA LEU A 196 12.81 3.67 24.83
C LEU A 196 12.25 2.87 26.02
N GLY A 197 11.77 1.66 25.78
CA GLY A 197 11.12 0.81 26.78
C GLY A 197 9.61 1.10 26.95
N SER A 198 9.05 2.09 26.30
CA SER A 198 7.60 2.34 26.33
C SER A 198 6.83 1.13 25.83
N THR A 199 5.86 0.65 26.61
CA THR A 199 4.88 -0.34 26.13
C THR A 199 3.84 0.36 25.27
N VAL A 200 3.55 -0.21 24.11
CA VAL A 200 2.57 0.32 23.16
C VAL A 200 1.49 -0.71 22.84
N SER A 201 0.26 -0.21 22.74
CA SER A 201 -0.90 -0.99 22.32
C SER A 201 -1.31 -0.60 20.91
N ALA A 202 -1.55 -1.61 20.09
CA ALA A 202 -1.97 -1.45 18.69
C ALA A 202 -3.20 -0.54 18.59
N THR A 203 -3.19 0.35 17.61
CA THR A 203 -4.25 1.33 17.31
C THR A 203 -4.59 2.33 18.43
N SER A 204 -3.96 2.23 19.60
CA SER A 204 -4.26 3.08 20.77
C SER A 204 -3.09 3.98 21.16
N SER A 205 -1.87 3.44 21.17
CA SER A 205 -0.68 4.22 21.52
C SER A 205 -0.20 5.05 20.34
N LYS A 206 -0.21 6.37 20.49
CA LYS A 206 0.34 7.30 19.50
C LYS A 206 1.86 7.20 19.50
N LEU A 207 2.45 6.99 18.31
CA LEU A 207 3.89 6.96 18.10
C LEU A 207 4.43 8.32 17.63
N GLY A 208 3.60 9.10 16.94
CA GLY A 208 4.03 10.38 16.39
C GLY A 208 3.07 10.95 15.36
N THR A 209 3.60 11.79 14.47
CA THR A 209 2.85 12.41 13.37
C THR A 209 3.62 12.29 12.06
N ILE A 210 2.90 12.17 10.94
CA ILE A 210 3.50 12.12 9.59
C ILE A 210 4.22 13.44 9.29
N LEU A 211 5.44 13.33 8.78
CA LEU A 211 6.25 14.46 8.30
C LEU A 211 5.83 14.88 6.89
N ASP A 212 6.08 16.14 6.55
CA ASP A 212 6.02 16.63 5.17
C ASP A 212 7.31 16.27 4.43
N PHE A 213 7.44 14.96 4.15
CA PHE A 213 8.64 14.39 3.54
C PHE A 213 8.69 14.64 2.03
N ALA A 214 7.55 14.94 1.41
CA ALA A 214 7.46 15.30 -0.01
C ALA A 214 8.22 16.58 -0.37
N LYS A 215 8.52 17.45 0.62
CA LYS A 215 9.41 18.61 0.44
C LYS A 215 10.89 18.23 0.32
N VAL A 216 11.25 17.03 0.73
CA VAL A 216 12.62 16.53 0.76
C VAL A 216 12.89 15.66 -0.45
N GLU A 217 11.98 14.73 -0.72
CA GLU A 217 12.10 13.75 -1.77
C GLU A 217 10.73 13.42 -2.38
N ARG A 218 10.73 13.15 -3.69
CA ARG A 218 9.52 12.76 -4.41
C ARG A 218 9.04 11.40 -3.95
N GLN A 219 7.85 11.34 -3.39
CA GLN A 219 7.28 10.12 -2.84
C GLN A 219 6.70 9.21 -3.92
N ALA A 220 6.93 7.90 -3.78
CA ALA A 220 6.41 6.90 -4.73
C ALA A 220 4.88 6.86 -4.74
N LEU A 221 4.23 7.04 -3.60
CA LEU A 221 2.77 7.13 -3.47
C LEU A 221 2.14 8.27 -4.26
N ALA A 222 2.84 9.37 -4.51
CA ALA A 222 2.35 10.49 -5.32
C ALA A 222 1.95 10.08 -6.76
N ARG A 223 2.39 8.91 -7.23
CA ARG A 223 2.01 8.38 -8.55
C ARG A 223 0.59 7.80 -8.57
N VAL A 224 0.03 7.50 -7.41
CA VAL A 224 -1.26 6.81 -7.26
C VAL A 224 -2.25 7.56 -6.36
N THR A 225 -1.85 8.72 -5.84
CA THR A 225 -2.67 9.65 -5.06
C THR A 225 -2.82 10.98 -5.79
N GLN A 226 -3.75 11.82 -5.31
CA GLN A 226 -3.92 13.20 -5.78
C GLN A 226 -3.13 14.22 -4.93
N ASP A 227 -2.46 13.75 -3.89
CA ASP A 227 -1.64 14.55 -2.99
C ASP A 227 -0.13 14.33 -3.23
N ALA A 228 0.71 14.91 -2.40
CA ALA A 228 2.16 14.79 -2.49
C ALA A 228 2.72 13.41 -2.08
N GLY A 229 1.85 12.46 -1.66
CA GLY A 229 2.21 11.11 -1.30
C GLY A 229 2.92 10.98 0.05
N ASN A 230 2.80 11.96 0.95
CA ASN A 230 3.33 11.84 2.31
C ASN A 230 2.71 10.62 3.02
N HIS A 231 3.51 9.91 3.79
CA HIS A 231 3.11 8.63 4.37
C HIS A 231 3.95 8.29 5.61
N VAL A 232 3.51 7.31 6.37
CA VAL A 232 4.35 6.52 7.25
C VAL A 232 4.79 5.26 6.51
N ALA A 233 6.08 4.95 6.50
CA ALA A 233 6.62 3.70 5.96
C ALA A 233 6.84 2.70 7.10
N ILE A 234 6.45 1.45 6.88
CA ILE A 234 6.50 0.35 7.85
C ILE A 234 7.24 -0.83 7.24
N GLU A 235 8.25 -1.30 7.95
CA GLU A 235 9.05 -2.46 7.56
C GLU A 235 9.15 -3.44 8.73
N VAL A 236 9.36 -4.71 8.43
CA VAL A 236 9.61 -5.75 9.44
C VAL A 236 10.99 -6.32 9.21
N HIS A 237 11.80 -6.36 10.26
CA HIS A 237 13.15 -6.86 10.22
C HIS A 237 13.35 -7.98 11.24
N PRO A 238 14.26 -8.95 10.99
CA PRO A 238 14.74 -9.83 12.03
C PRO A 238 15.38 -9.01 13.17
N ALA A 239 15.06 -9.33 14.43
CA ALA A 239 15.60 -8.58 15.59
C ALA A 239 17.14 -8.60 15.65
N ALA A 240 17.77 -9.66 15.15
CA ALA A 240 19.23 -9.80 15.11
C ALA A 240 19.94 -8.88 14.08
N THR A 241 19.20 -8.24 13.17
CA THR A 241 19.78 -7.36 12.13
C THR A 241 19.79 -5.89 12.52
N LEU A 242 19.18 -5.54 13.65
CA LEU A 242 19.23 -4.17 14.17
C LEU A 242 20.57 -4.00 14.94
N THR A 243 21.56 -3.46 14.25
CA THR A 243 22.76 -2.96 14.93
C THR A 243 22.40 -1.66 15.64
N PRO A 244 22.78 -1.48 16.92
CA PRO A 244 22.50 -0.26 17.68
C PRO A 244 23.18 0.97 17.10
#